data_19fba1340be0d8fbf956b5ca26e120b7
#
_entry.id   19fba1340be0d8fbf956b5ca26e120b7
#
_cell.length_a   1.000
_cell.length_b   1.000
_cell.length_c   1.000
_cell.angle_alpha   90.00
_cell.angle_beta   90.00
_cell.angle_gamma   90.00
#
_symmetry.space_group_name_H-M   'P 1'
#
loop_
_entity.id
_entity.type
_entity.pdbx_description
1 polymer ?
#
loop_
_entity_poly.entity_id
_entity_poly.type
_entity_poly.pdbx_seq_one_letter_code
_entity_poly.pdbx_strand_id
1 'polypeptide(L)'
;MHQMKKYYGSWAILAGLWITACTEPNQPKEMVPSVKLEQVKAASEETFLQYPGKVKAAQDVNLAFKVSGTLARIYVDEGKPVQAGQLLAELDPTDYQVQLDATEAQYLQVKAEAERVMSLYQEGAATTDANDKATYGLKQITAKYKHHQDELAYTKLYAPFSGAIQKRIFEEHETVGAGMPVLSMISGGTPEVEINLPAAAYIHRDRFSTFSCTFDLYPGETYSLKPISITPKANANQLYTMRLKLADGAKPMPSPGINTMVTIRYTEVEGAPECIVPTSALRTEGGKTLLFTYQAEGTVKACPVETLRLLSNGNAVVKAVDNSLKPGDQVVAAGVREMKEGIHVKPMPQTSETNVGGLL
;
A
#
# COMPACT_ATOMS: atom_id res chain seq x y z
N MET A 1 47.40 108.15 3.34
CA MET A 1 48.08 109.05 2.36
C MET A 1 47.54 108.74 0.98
N HIS A 2 46.81 109.75 0.45
CA HIS A 2 46.52 110.04 -0.96
C HIS A 2 45.66 109.03 -1.77
N GLN A 3 44.47 109.45 -2.02
CA GLN A 3 43.82 110.32 -3.06
C GLN A 3 43.34 109.52 -4.26
N MET A 4 41.98 109.43 -4.43
CA MET A 4 41.18 110.22 -5.41
C MET A 4 41.48 109.90 -6.89
N LYS A 5 40.51 109.58 -7.71
CA LYS A 5 39.49 110.37 -8.40
C LYS A 5 38.75 109.49 -9.42
N LYS A 6 37.37 109.45 -9.46
CA LYS A 6 36.50 110.21 -10.37
C LYS A 6 36.69 109.95 -11.88
N TYR A 7 35.77 109.55 -12.67
CA TYR A 7 34.64 110.27 -13.33
C TYR A 7 33.82 109.31 -14.29
N TYR A 8 32.54 109.45 -14.25
CA TYR A 8 31.48 109.74 -15.22
C TYR A 8 31.43 108.98 -16.58
N GLY A 9 30.16 108.56 -16.93
CA GLY A 9 29.46 108.65 -18.22
C GLY A 9 28.71 107.45 -18.61
N SER A 10 27.51 107.48 -18.42
CA SER A 10 26.34 107.84 -19.15
C SER A 10 25.82 106.81 -20.15
N TRP A 11 24.55 106.40 -19.90
CA TRP A 11 23.44 105.94 -20.79
C TRP A 11 23.71 104.88 -21.88
N ALA A 12 22.94 103.74 -21.79
CA ALA A 12 21.92 103.35 -22.80
C ALA A 12 21.10 102.19 -22.29
N ILE A 13 19.79 102.45 -22.36
CA ILE A 13 18.65 101.50 -22.11
C ILE A 13 18.74 100.47 -23.22
N LEU A 14 18.61 99.11 -22.87
CA LEU A 14 17.96 98.15 -23.74
C LEU A 14 17.39 97.01 -22.90
N ALA A 15 16.07 96.87 -23.06
CA ALA A 15 15.27 95.79 -22.50
C ALA A 15 15.73 94.41 -23.04
N GLY A 16 16.02 93.46 -22.16
CA GLY A 16 16.29 92.06 -22.53
C GLY A 16 15.48 91.13 -21.64
N LEU A 17 14.54 90.45 -22.26
CA LEU A 17 13.66 89.47 -21.71
C LEU A 17 14.35 88.44 -20.78
N TRP A 18 13.86 88.35 -19.57
CA TRP A 18 14.15 87.20 -18.70
C TRP A 18 13.36 86.04 -19.17
N ILE A 19 13.93 85.02 -19.87
CA ILE A 19 13.43 83.70 -20.07
C ILE A 19 13.88 82.83 -18.88
N THR A 20 13.04 82.67 -17.89
CA THR A 20 13.20 81.66 -16.84
C THR A 20 12.84 80.33 -17.46
N ALA A 21 13.79 79.55 -17.92
CA ALA A 21 13.63 78.14 -18.20
C ALA A 21 13.53 77.40 -16.86
N CYS A 22 12.31 77.07 -16.44
CA CYS A 22 12.04 76.04 -15.42
C CYS A 22 12.44 74.70 -16.02
N THR A 23 13.63 74.24 -15.68
CA THR A 23 14.00 72.82 -15.85
C THR A 23 13.35 72.05 -14.70
N GLU A 24 12.22 71.40 -14.95
CA GLU A 24 11.66 70.39 -14.03
C GLU A 24 12.75 69.33 -13.80
N PRO A 25 13.07 68.96 -12.55
CA PRO A 25 13.95 67.82 -12.30
C PRO A 25 13.25 66.58 -12.87
N ASN A 26 13.85 66.02 -13.91
CA ASN A 26 13.46 64.73 -14.47
C ASN A 26 13.61 63.68 -13.35
N GLN A 27 12.53 63.41 -12.61
CA GLN A 27 12.51 62.30 -11.68
C GLN A 27 12.78 61.06 -12.52
N PRO A 28 13.77 60.24 -12.18
CA PRO A 28 14.01 59.00 -12.88
C PRO A 28 12.72 58.18 -12.78
N LYS A 29 12.06 57.98 -13.89
CA LYS A 29 10.93 57.09 -13.98
C LYS A 29 11.43 55.74 -13.49
N GLU A 30 10.97 55.33 -12.32
CA GLU A 30 11.26 54.01 -11.75
C GLU A 30 10.84 52.98 -12.78
N MET A 31 11.84 52.43 -13.54
CA MET A 31 11.56 51.44 -14.57
C MET A 31 11.21 50.15 -13.84
N VAL A 32 9.90 49.86 -13.77
CA VAL A 32 9.45 48.59 -13.25
C VAL A 32 9.97 47.48 -14.15
N PRO A 33 10.85 46.60 -13.67
CA PRO A 33 11.44 45.56 -14.49
C PRO A 33 10.38 44.54 -14.94
N SER A 34 10.46 44.19 -16.22
CA SER A 34 9.57 43.14 -16.77
C SER A 34 10.21 41.75 -16.55
N VAL A 35 9.41 40.82 -15.98
CA VAL A 35 9.88 39.50 -15.57
C VAL A 35 9.06 38.40 -16.21
N LYS A 36 9.70 37.30 -16.58
CA LYS A 36 8.99 36.06 -16.94
C LYS A 36 8.64 35.28 -15.68
N LEU A 37 7.39 34.97 -15.49
CA LEU A 37 6.92 34.14 -14.38
C LEU A 37 6.73 32.70 -14.85
N GLU A 38 7.11 31.77 -14.01
CA GLU A 38 6.81 30.35 -14.18
C GLU A 38 6.20 29.77 -12.91
N GLN A 39 5.27 28.83 -13.09
CA GLN A 39 4.58 28.19 -11.96
C GLN A 39 5.43 27.09 -11.37
N VAL A 40 5.57 27.10 -10.05
CA VAL A 40 6.24 26.05 -9.27
C VAL A 40 5.42 24.77 -9.36
N LYS A 41 6.05 23.69 -9.77
CA LYS A 41 5.45 22.36 -9.80
C LYS A 41 5.89 21.58 -8.57
N ALA A 42 5.02 20.71 -8.08
CA ALA A 42 5.43 19.75 -7.05
C ALA A 42 6.50 18.82 -7.62
N ALA A 43 7.58 18.62 -6.89
CA ALA A 43 8.60 17.61 -7.24
C ALA A 43 8.21 16.23 -6.74
N SER A 44 7.02 16.07 -6.14
CA SER A 44 6.50 14.78 -5.79
C SER A 44 6.25 13.96 -7.08
N GLU A 45 7.31 13.38 -7.63
CA GLU A 45 7.15 12.08 -8.21
C GLU A 45 6.59 11.23 -7.07
N GLU A 46 5.35 10.74 -7.22
CA GLU A 46 4.85 9.66 -6.38
C GLU A 46 5.94 8.60 -6.40
N THR A 47 6.69 8.52 -5.32
CA THR A 47 7.76 7.54 -5.24
C THR A 47 7.09 6.17 -5.23
N PHE A 48 7.45 5.36 -6.18
CA PHE A 48 6.93 4.00 -6.26
C PHE A 48 8.06 2.99 -6.11
N LEU A 49 7.74 1.91 -5.45
CA LEU A 49 8.60 0.74 -5.31
C LEU A 49 7.98 -0.40 -6.09
N GLN A 50 8.80 -1.16 -6.80
CA GLN A 50 8.35 -2.33 -7.54
C GLN A 50 9.02 -3.59 -6.99
N TYR A 51 8.19 -4.59 -6.70
CA TYR A 51 8.66 -5.86 -6.18
C TYR A 51 8.03 -7.01 -6.97
N PRO A 52 8.82 -8.03 -7.31
CA PRO A 52 8.28 -9.26 -7.85
C PRO A 52 7.41 -9.94 -6.81
N GLY A 53 6.25 -10.40 -7.24
CA GLY A 53 5.31 -11.13 -6.42
C GLY A 53 4.83 -12.41 -7.06
N LYS A 54 4.16 -13.23 -6.29
CA LYS A 54 3.55 -14.49 -6.75
C LYS A 54 2.11 -14.56 -6.30
N VAL A 55 1.23 -14.94 -7.21
CA VAL A 55 -0.18 -15.20 -6.89
C VAL A 55 -0.29 -16.50 -6.11
N LYS A 56 -0.98 -16.46 -4.98
CA LYS A 56 -1.31 -17.63 -4.15
C LYS A 56 -2.81 -17.78 -3.99
N ALA A 57 -3.26 -18.98 -3.78
CA ALA A 57 -4.64 -19.21 -3.32
C ALA A 57 -4.80 -18.61 -1.92
N ALA A 58 -6.01 -18.10 -1.60
CA ALA A 58 -6.30 -17.57 -0.27
C ALA A 58 -6.15 -18.63 0.83
N GLN A 59 -6.43 -19.87 0.50
CA GLN A 59 -6.23 -21.03 1.38
C GLN A 59 -5.59 -22.14 0.56
N ASP A 60 -4.56 -22.76 1.12
CA ASP A 60 -3.85 -23.94 0.60
C ASP A 60 -3.64 -24.87 1.79
N VAL A 61 -4.32 -25.99 1.79
CA VAL A 61 -4.34 -26.93 2.92
C VAL A 61 -4.10 -28.36 2.47
N ASN A 62 -3.37 -29.06 3.30
CA ASN A 62 -3.22 -30.51 3.21
C ASN A 62 -4.29 -31.18 4.06
N LEU A 63 -5.05 -32.08 3.46
CA LEU A 63 -6.11 -32.84 4.10
C LEU A 63 -5.60 -34.20 4.54
N ALA A 64 -5.88 -34.57 5.77
CA ALA A 64 -5.45 -35.81 6.41
C ALA A 64 -6.60 -36.44 7.18
N PHE A 65 -6.61 -37.76 7.27
CA PHE A 65 -7.51 -38.48 8.17
C PHE A 65 -7.06 -38.31 9.62
N LYS A 66 -7.99 -38.29 10.55
CA LYS A 66 -7.68 -38.24 11.99
C LYS A 66 -7.36 -39.62 12.58
N VAL A 67 -7.64 -40.68 11.84
CA VAL A 67 -7.37 -42.08 12.19
C VAL A 67 -6.55 -42.75 11.10
N SER A 68 -5.88 -43.86 11.40
CA SER A 68 -5.09 -44.62 10.44
C SER A 68 -5.92 -45.70 9.75
N GLY A 69 -5.52 -46.11 8.57
CA GLY A 69 -6.23 -47.20 7.86
C GLY A 69 -5.81 -47.28 6.40
N THR A 70 -6.34 -48.24 5.68
CA THR A 70 -6.14 -48.42 4.25
C THR A 70 -7.14 -47.56 3.47
N LEU A 71 -6.69 -46.83 2.48
CA LEU A 71 -7.56 -46.06 1.58
C LEU A 71 -8.45 -47.02 0.77
N ALA A 72 -9.74 -47.01 1.05
CA ALA A 72 -10.71 -47.81 0.31
C ALA A 72 -11.04 -47.15 -1.03
N ARG A 73 -11.26 -45.84 -1.04
CA ARG A 73 -11.64 -45.11 -2.25
C ARG A 73 -11.28 -43.61 -2.18
N ILE A 74 -10.96 -43.04 -3.34
CA ILE A 74 -10.81 -41.60 -3.55
C ILE A 74 -11.79 -41.15 -4.62
N TYR A 75 -12.70 -40.24 -4.28
CA TYR A 75 -13.86 -39.82 -5.10
C TYR A 75 -13.56 -38.62 -6.00
N VAL A 76 -12.31 -38.08 -5.95
CA VAL A 76 -11.95 -36.84 -6.62
C VAL A 76 -10.59 -36.99 -7.33
N ASP A 77 -10.46 -36.27 -8.44
CA ASP A 77 -9.24 -36.18 -9.22
C ASP A 77 -8.55 -34.82 -9.07
N GLU A 78 -7.27 -34.77 -9.39
CA GLU A 78 -6.51 -33.52 -9.46
C GLU A 78 -7.11 -32.52 -10.44
N GLY A 79 -7.13 -31.25 -10.07
CA GLY A 79 -7.67 -30.16 -10.87
C GLY A 79 -9.21 -30.05 -10.84
N LYS A 80 -9.94 -31.01 -10.24
CA LYS A 80 -11.40 -30.97 -10.18
C LYS A 80 -11.92 -30.03 -9.09
N PRO A 81 -12.98 -29.25 -9.38
CA PRO A 81 -13.65 -28.44 -8.37
C PRO A 81 -14.42 -29.32 -7.40
N VAL A 82 -14.42 -28.94 -6.12
CA VAL A 82 -15.16 -29.59 -5.04
C VAL A 82 -15.90 -28.55 -4.20
N GLN A 83 -16.99 -28.98 -3.57
CA GLN A 83 -17.81 -28.15 -2.69
C GLN A 83 -17.49 -28.42 -1.22
N ALA A 84 -17.70 -27.43 -0.36
CA ALA A 84 -17.59 -27.60 1.09
C ALA A 84 -18.52 -28.73 1.55
N GLY A 85 -18.02 -29.65 2.40
CA GLY A 85 -18.74 -30.83 2.88
C GLY A 85 -18.81 -32.00 1.90
N GLN A 86 -18.25 -31.90 0.69
CA GLN A 86 -18.17 -33.01 -0.26
C GLN A 86 -17.23 -34.10 0.27
N LEU A 87 -17.64 -35.38 0.18
CA LEU A 87 -16.79 -36.53 0.49
C LEU A 87 -15.70 -36.65 -0.57
N LEU A 88 -14.43 -36.68 -0.13
CA LEU A 88 -13.25 -36.70 -0.99
C LEU A 88 -12.59 -38.08 -1.04
N ALA A 89 -12.50 -38.74 0.11
CA ALA A 89 -11.89 -40.05 0.25
C ALA A 89 -12.46 -40.76 1.49
N GLU A 90 -12.32 -42.09 1.52
CA GLU A 90 -12.65 -42.91 2.68
C GLU A 90 -11.60 -44.00 2.92
N LEU A 91 -11.41 -44.31 4.19
CA LEU A 91 -10.66 -45.48 4.64
C LEU A 91 -11.59 -46.68 4.71
N ASP A 92 -11.04 -47.92 4.72
CA ASP A 92 -11.77 -49.10 5.06
C ASP A 92 -12.34 -48.98 6.48
N PRO A 93 -13.68 -48.94 6.64
CA PRO A 93 -14.28 -48.69 7.94
C PRO A 93 -14.52 -49.97 8.76
N THR A 94 -14.14 -51.17 8.23
CA THR A 94 -14.56 -52.45 8.77
C THR A 94 -14.21 -52.65 10.24
N ASP A 95 -12.97 -52.38 10.61
CA ASP A 95 -12.49 -52.55 12.00
C ASP A 95 -13.15 -51.52 12.93
N TYR A 96 -13.36 -50.30 12.47
CA TYR A 96 -14.04 -49.23 13.24
C TYR A 96 -15.49 -49.53 13.45
N GLN A 97 -16.18 -50.09 12.44
CA GLN A 97 -17.55 -50.50 12.55
C GLN A 97 -17.72 -51.65 13.58
N VAL A 98 -16.87 -52.67 13.52
CA VAL A 98 -16.88 -53.79 14.49
C VAL A 98 -16.67 -53.27 15.93
N GLN A 99 -15.72 -52.34 16.14
CA GLN A 99 -15.48 -51.73 17.45
C GLN A 99 -16.69 -50.93 17.96
N LEU A 100 -17.32 -50.16 17.05
CA LEU A 100 -18.54 -49.41 17.37
C LEU A 100 -19.69 -50.36 17.76
N ASP A 101 -19.97 -51.38 16.97
CA ASP A 101 -21.07 -52.35 17.21
C ASP A 101 -20.88 -53.07 18.56
N ALA A 102 -19.67 -53.50 18.88
CA ALA A 102 -19.33 -54.11 20.16
C ALA A 102 -19.56 -53.16 21.34
N THR A 103 -19.19 -51.89 21.18
CA THR A 103 -19.35 -50.88 22.23
C THR A 103 -20.79 -50.42 22.36
N GLU A 104 -21.57 -50.42 21.27
CA GLU A 104 -22.98 -50.14 21.28
C GLU A 104 -23.76 -51.19 22.09
N ALA A 105 -23.46 -52.48 21.89
CA ALA A 105 -24.05 -53.55 22.67
C ALA A 105 -23.78 -53.38 24.18
N GLN A 106 -22.54 -53.03 24.55
CA GLN A 106 -22.15 -52.72 25.92
C GLN A 106 -22.88 -51.49 26.48
N TYR A 107 -22.99 -50.43 25.68
CA TYR A 107 -23.71 -49.20 26.05
C TYR A 107 -25.17 -49.49 26.33
N LEU A 108 -25.86 -50.24 25.46
CA LEU A 108 -27.26 -50.60 25.64
C LEU A 108 -27.48 -51.46 26.91
N GLN A 109 -26.59 -52.40 27.19
CA GLN A 109 -26.65 -53.22 28.41
C GLN A 109 -26.49 -52.35 29.68
N VAL A 110 -25.45 -51.54 29.76
CA VAL A 110 -25.18 -50.67 30.93
C VAL A 110 -26.26 -49.60 31.10
N LYS A 111 -26.78 -49.06 29.98
CA LYS A 111 -27.86 -48.09 30.02
C LYS A 111 -29.12 -48.71 30.65
N ALA A 112 -29.55 -49.88 30.20
CA ALA A 112 -30.74 -50.56 30.74
C ALA A 112 -30.57 -50.91 32.22
N GLU A 113 -29.38 -51.32 32.66
CA GLU A 113 -29.05 -51.56 34.06
C GLU A 113 -29.10 -50.29 34.90
N ALA A 114 -28.46 -49.19 34.41
CA ALA A 114 -28.42 -47.90 35.11
C ALA A 114 -29.84 -47.32 35.25
N GLU A 115 -30.64 -47.32 34.20
CA GLU A 115 -32.05 -46.86 34.23
C GLU A 115 -32.87 -47.61 35.30
N ARG A 116 -32.68 -48.94 35.42
CA ARG A 116 -33.33 -49.77 36.41
C ARG A 116 -32.91 -49.39 37.84
N VAL A 117 -31.59 -49.26 38.07
CA VAL A 117 -31.09 -48.88 39.40
C VAL A 117 -31.54 -47.50 39.81
N MET A 118 -31.53 -46.53 38.87
CA MET A 118 -31.97 -45.15 39.12
C MET A 118 -33.48 -45.11 39.45
N SER A 119 -34.33 -45.91 38.78
CA SER A 119 -35.76 -46.05 39.15
C SER A 119 -35.94 -46.60 40.54
N LEU A 120 -35.27 -47.71 40.91
CA LEU A 120 -35.30 -48.29 42.24
C LEU A 120 -34.80 -47.32 43.31
N TYR A 121 -33.83 -46.50 43.00
CA TYR A 121 -33.35 -45.46 43.93
C TYR A 121 -34.42 -44.39 44.18
N GLN A 122 -35.13 -43.96 43.13
CA GLN A 122 -36.24 -43.00 43.22
C GLN A 122 -37.37 -43.56 44.09
N GLU A 123 -37.60 -44.87 44.05
CA GLU A 123 -38.58 -45.59 44.85
C GLU A 123 -38.12 -45.94 46.29
N GLY A 124 -36.87 -45.54 46.64
CA GLY A 124 -36.26 -45.83 47.95
C GLY A 124 -35.78 -47.28 48.10
N ALA A 125 -35.75 -48.08 47.03
CA ALA A 125 -35.38 -49.50 47.03
C ALA A 125 -33.92 -49.79 46.65
N ALA A 126 -33.09 -48.74 46.34
CA ALA A 126 -31.68 -48.86 46.07
C ALA A 126 -30.88 -47.88 46.93
N THR A 127 -29.58 -48.17 47.17
CA THR A 127 -28.68 -47.33 47.97
C THR A 127 -28.11 -46.18 47.09
N THR A 128 -27.69 -45.08 47.74
CA THR A 128 -27.00 -43.97 47.06
C THR A 128 -25.74 -44.45 46.34
N ASP A 129 -24.95 -45.34 46.96
CA ASP A 129 -23.74 -45.94 46.32
C ASP A 129 -24.08 -46.72 45.05
N ALA A 130 -25.18 -47.49 45.04
CA ALA A 130 -25.63 -48.19 43.85
C ALA A 130 -26.06 -47.23 42.75
N ASN A 131 -26.81 -46.17 43.09
CA ASN A 131 -27.22 -45.14 42.16
C ASN A 131 -26.02 -44.38 41.56
N ASP A 132 -25.04 -44.01 42.39
CA ASP A 132 -23.85 -43.32 41.93
C ASP A 132 -23.01 -44.20 40.99
N LYS A 133 -22.79 -45.49 41.36
CA LYS A 133 -22.10 -46.46 40.47
C LYS A 133 -22.81 -46.61 39.15
N ALA A 134 -24.15 -46.71 39.13
CA ALA A 134 -24.93 -46.82 37.91
C ALA A 134 -24.80 -45.55 37.06
N THR A 135 -24.91 -44.38 37.67
CA THR A 135 -24.79 -43.07 37.01
C THR A 135 -23.44 -42.88 36.37
N TYR A 136 -22.36 -43.11 37.12
CA TYR A 136 -21.01 -42.93 36.57
C TYR A 136 -20.62 -44.03 35.59
N GLY A 137 -21.07 -45.27 35.80
CA GLY A 137 -20.92 -46.37 34.84
C GLY A 137 -21.56 -46.08 33.50
N LEU A 138 -22.80 -45.55 33.50
CA LEU A 138 -23.48 -45.11 32.27
C LEU A 138 -22.73 -43.98 31.58
N LYS A 139 -22.23 -42.97 32.36
CA LYS A 139 -21.46 -41.86 31.81
C LYS A 139 -20.18 -42.34 31.16
N GLN A 140 -19.47 -43.29 31.76
CA GLN A 140 -18.24 -43.86 31.23
C GLN A 140 -18.47 -44.59 29.89
N ILE A 141 -19.48 -45.49 29.83
CA ILE A 141 -19.73 -46.23 28.59
C ILE A 141 -20.28 -45.33 27.48
N THR A 142 -21.09 -44.30 27.84
CA THR A 142 -21.57 -43.31 26.87
C THR A 142 -20.40 -42.59 26.21
N ALA A 143 -19.38 -42.16 26.99
CA ALA A 143 -18.17 -41.52 26.45
C ALA A 143 -17.39 -42.46 25.54
N LYS A 144 -17.26 -43.74 25.88
CA LYS A 144 -16.58 -44.75 25.04
C LYS A 144 -17.35 -45.03 23.76
N TYR A 145 -18.67 -45.14 23.80
CA TYR A 145 -19.50 -45.32 22.61
C TYR A 145 -19.40 -44.14 21.66
N LYS A 146 -19.46 -42.93 22.19
CA LYS A 146 -19.28 -41.72 21.39
C LYS A 146 -17.88 -41.66 20.75
N HIS A 147 -16.82 -42.05 21.46
CA HIS A 147 -15.48 -42.10 20.92
C HIS A 147 -15.37 -42.97 19.68
N HIS A 148 -15.95 -44.23 19.72
CA HIS A 148 -15.92 -45.12 18.57
C HIS A 148 -16.80 -44.62 17.42
N GLN A 149 -17.92 -43.90 17.72
CA GLN A 149 -18.72 -43.22 16.68
C GLN A 149 -17.89 -42.15 15.96
N ASP A 150 -17.13 -41.34 16.72
CA ASP A 150 -16.26 -40.29 16.17
C ASP A 150 -15.12 -40.93 15.34
N GLU A 151 -14.50 -42.02 15.81
CA GLU A 151 -13.47 -42.75 15.06
C GLU A 151 -14.01 -43.29 13.71
N LEU A 152 -15.17 -43.88 13.69
CA LEU A 152 -15.82 -44.31 12.45
C LEU A 152 -16.12 -43.11 11.52
N ALA A 153 -16.58 -42.00 12.06
CA ALA A 153 -16.80 -40.78 11.27
C ALA A 153 -15.48 -40.23 10.70
N TYR A 154 -14.35 -40.38 11.41
CA TYR A 154 -13.03 -39.96 10.96
C TYR A 154 -12.41 -40.81 9.87
N THR A 155 -13.04 -41.98 9.52
CA THR A 155 -12.68 -42.76 8.32
C THR A 155 -13.09 -42.06 7.03
N LYS A 156 -13.89 -40.99 7.08
CA LYS A 156 -14.35 -40.21 5.93
C LYS A 156 -13.70 -38.85 5.90
N LEU A 157 -13.15 -38.47 4.76
CA LEU A 157 -12.44 -37.19 4.56
C LEU A 157 -13.34 -36.27 3.72
N TYR A 158 -13.71 -35.13 4.28
CA TYR A 158 -14.57 -34.14 3.65
C TYR A 158 -13.81 -32.86 3.33
N ALA A 159 -14.26 -32.14 2.27
CA ALA A 159 -13.74 -30.83 1.91
C ALA A 159 -14.14 -29.79 2.98
N PRO A 160 -13.19 -29.06 3.59
CA PRO A 160 -13.49 -28.05 4.60
C PRO A 160 -14.05 -26.75 4.00
N PHE A 161 -13.81 -26.49 2.71
CA PHE A 161 -14.32 -25.35 1.96
C PHE A 161 -14.46 -25.70 0.47
N SER A 162 -15.12 -24.84 -0.31
CA SER A 162 -15.22 -25.00 -1.77
C SER A 162 -13.95 -24.56 -2.46
N GLY A 163 -13.44 -25.36 -3.40
CA GLY A 163 -12.20 -25.09 -4.09
C GLY A 163 -11.86 -26.14 -5.14
N ALA A 164 -10.59 -26.45 -5.31
CA ALA A 164 -10.11 -27.47 -6.24
C ALA A 164 -9.07 -28.37 -5.57
N ILE A 165 -9.04 -29.63 -5.96
CA ILE A 165 -7.98 -30.55 -5.56
C ILE A 165 -6.70 -30.17 -6.30
N GLN A 166 -5.65 -29.88 -5.57
CA GLN A 166 -4.36 -29.52 -6.15
C GLN A 166 -3.52 -30.77 -6.46
N LYS A 167 -3.49 -31.72 -5.51
CA LYS A 167 -2.68 -32.93 -5.62
C LYS A 167 -3.26 -34.09 -4.82
N ARG A 168 -3.14 -35.29 -5.35
CA ARG A 168 -3.29 -36.56 -4.64
C ARG A 168 -1.88 -37.01 -4.19
N ILE A 169 -1.73 -37.32 -2.90
CA ILE A 169 -0.45 -37.70 -2.31
C ILE A 169 -0.34 -39.21 -2.16
N PHE A 170 -1.50 -39.87 -1.96
CA PHE A 170 -1.66 -41.30 -1.85
C PHE A 170 -2.71 -41.82 -2.83
N GLU A 171 -2.58 -43.09 -3.18
CA GLU A 171 -3.51 -43.80 -4.07
C GLU A 171 -4.42 -44.77 -3.30
N GLU A 172 -5.46 -45.28 -3.97
CA GLU A 172 -6.33 -46.30 -3.41
C GLU A 172 -5.53 -47.57 -3.02
N HIS A 173 -5.93 -48.21 -1.95
CA HIS A 173 -5.31 -49.40 -1.36
C HIS A 173 -3.97 -49.15 -0.64
N GLU A 174 -3.50 -47.93 -0.54
CA GLU A 174 -2.36 -47.57 0.30
C GLU A 174 -2.79 -47.37 1.76
N THR A 175 -1.89 -47.74 2.68
CA THR A 175 -2.10 -47.54 4.12
C THR A 175 -1.55 -46.18 4.55
N VAL A 176 -2.38 -45.39 5.24
CA VAL A 176 -2.05 -44.04 5.72
C VAL A 176 -2.15 -43.94 7.24
N GLY A 177 -1.24 -43.21 7.84
CA GLY A 177 -1.26 -42.90 9.26
C GLY A 177 -2.14 -41.72 9.59
N ALA A 178 -2.61 -41.64 10.84
CA ALA A 178 -3.34 -40.46 11.33
C ALA A 178 -2.49 -39.19 11.19
N GLY A 179 -3.09 -38.14 10.62
CA GLY A 179 -2.41 -36.84 10.39
C GLY A 179 -1.51 -36.81 9.16
N MET A 180 -1.33 -37.90 8.41
CA MET A 180 -0.56 -37.89 7.17
C MET A 180 -1.38 -37.22 6.05
N PRO A 181 -0.81 -36.23 5.32
CA PRO A 181 -1.51 -35.57 4.21
C PRO A 181 -1.85 -36.56 3.09
N VAL A 182 -3.10 -36.67 2.71
CA VAL A 182 -3.58 -37.54 1.63
C VAL A 182 -3.92 -36.75 0.37
N LEU A 183 -4.54 -35.61 0.54
CA LEU A 183 -4.92 -34.70 -0.54
C LEU A 183 -4.42 -33.29 -0.22
N SER A 184 -4.07 -32.51 -1.24
CA SER A 184 -3.86 -31.08 -1.13
C SER A 184 -4.99 -30.33 -1.85
N MET A 185 -5.51 -29.29 -1.23
CA MET A 185 -6.67 -28.54 -1.72
C MET A 185 -6.43 -27.05 -1.64
N ILE A 186 -6.81 -26.31 -2.69
CA ILE A 186 -6.76 -24.85 -2.74
C ILE A 186 -8.16 -24.26 -2.80
N SER A 187 -8.34 -23.07 -2.17
CA SER A 187 -9.64 -22.37 -2.22
C SER A 187 -9.91 -21.79 -3.60
N GLY A 188 -11.19 -21.78 -4.00
CA GLY A 188 -11.67 -21.06 -5.19
C GLY A 188 -11.95 -19.58 -4.97
N GLY A 189 -11.55 -19.01 -3.81
CA GLY A 189 -11.77 -17.59 -3.48
C GLY A 189 -10.83 -16.63 -4.21
N THR A 190 -10.95 -15.34 -3.90
CA THR A 190 -10.07 -14.28 -4.47
C THR A 190 -8.62 -14.57 -4.13
N PRO A 191 -7.75 -14.72 -5.14
CA PRO A 191 -6.33 -14.98 -4.91
C PRO A 191 -5.64 -13.85 -4.15
N GLU A 192 -4.54 -14.19 -3.52
CA GLU A 192 -3.67 -13.25 -2.84
C GLU A 192 -2.35 -13.10 -3.61
N VAL A 193 -1.71 -11.97 -3.47
CA VAL A 193 -0.37 -11.72 -4.00
C VAL A 193 0.60 -11.65 -2.82
N GLU A 194 1.63 -12.46 -2.87
CA GLU A 194 2.71 -12.46 -1.89
C GLU A 194 3.95 -11.79 -2.49
N ILE A 195 4.51 -10.82 -1.78
CA ILE A 195 5.75 -10.14 -2.11
C ILE A 195 6.71 -10.19 -0.94
N ASN A 196 7.99 -10.01 -1.23
CA ASN A 196 9.04 -9.93 -0.24
C ASN A 196 9.67 -8.54 -0.25
N LEU A 197 9.60 -7.84 0.87
CA LEU A 197 10.09 -6.47 1.06
C LEU A 197 11.45 -6.49 1.75
N PRO A 198 12.46 -5.74 1.24
CA PRO A 198 13.70 -5.48 1.96
C PRO A 198 13.44 -4.69 3.26
N ALA A 199 14.36 -4.78 4.22
CA ALA A 199 14.25 -4.03 5.48
C ALA A 199 14.13 -2.51 5.26
N ALA A 200 14.84 -1.96 4.27
CA ALA A 200 14.75 -0.55 3.91
C ALA A 200 13.33 -0.10 3.49
N ALA A 201 12.56 -0.96 2.84
CA ALA A 201 11.16 -0.66 2.51
C ALA A 201 10.23 -0.91 3.70
N TYR A 202 10.51 -1.96 4.49
CA TYR A 202 9.69 -2.33 5.63
C TYR A 202 9.62 -1.23 6.70
N ILE A 203 10.70 -0.48 6.95
CA ILE A 203 10.71 0.63 7.92
C ILE A 203 9.77 1.78 7.51
N HIS A 204 9.45 1.91 6.23
CA HIS A 204 8.53 2.92 5.68
C HIS A 204 7.12 2.39 5.40
N ARG A 205 6.77 1.19 5.85
CA ARG A 205 5.48 0.52 5.56
C ARG A 205 4.25 1.36 5.93
N ASP A 206 4.36 2.19 6.97
CA ASP A 206 3.26 3.03 7.45
C ASP A 206 2.95 4.21 6.50
N ARG A 207 3.83 4.44 5.51
CA ARG A 207 3.70 5.47 4.47
C ARG A 207 3.14 4.92 3.15
N PHE A 208 2.94 3.61 3.04
CA PHE A 208 2.40 3.00 1.84
C PHE A 208 0.95 3.44 1.64
N SER A 209 0.64 3.99 0.46
CA SER A 209 -0.67 4.58 0.15
C SER A 209 -1.50 3.72 -0.78
N THR A 210 -0.93 3.27 -1.89
CA THR A 210 -1.65 2.47 -2.88
C THR A 210 -0.82 1.29 -3.35
N PHE A 211 -1.53 0.20 -3.65
CA PHE A 211 -0.94 -1.05 -4.10
C PHE A 211 -1.62 -1.46 -5.40
N SER A 212 -0.83 -1.77 -6.40
CA SER A 212 -1.30 -2.30 -7.66
C SER A 212 -0.36 -3.38 -8.18
N CYS A 213 -0.85 -4.23 -9.07
CA CYS A 213 0.01 -5.19 -9.75
C CYS A 213 -0.34 -5.31 -11.23
N THR A 214 0.64 -5.78 -11.99
CA THR A 214 0.53 -6.09 -13.42
C THR A 214 1.01 -7.51 -13.67
N PHE A 215 0.43 -8.16 -14.67
CA PHE A 215 0.78 -9.52 -15.07
C PHE A 215 1.22 -9.52 -16.54
N ASP A 216 2.31 -10.20 -16.83
CA ASP A 216 2.80 -10.33 -18.20
C ASP A 216 1.79 -11.04 -19.12
N LEU A 217 0.96 -11.93 -18.54
CA LEU A 217 -0.10 -12.65 -19.24
C LEU A 217 -1.29 -11.76 -19.62
N TYR A 218 -1.44 -10.59 -19.00
CA TYR A 218 -2.56 -9.66 -19.21
C TYR A 218 -2.00 -8.25 -19.45
N PRO A 219 -1.35 -8.02 -20.61
CA PRO A 219 -0.70 -6.75 -20.91
C PRO A 219 -1.70 -5.59 -20.96
N GLY A 220 -1.35 -4.50 -20.29
CA GLY A 220 -2.18 -3.30 -20.21
C GLY A 220 -3.20 -3.29 -19.06
N GLU A 221 -3.40 -4.40 -18.36
CA GLU A 221 -4.30 -4.48 -17.21
C GLU A 221 -3.54 -4.19 -15.91
N THR A 222 -4.11 -3.32 -15.09
CA THR A 222 -3.59 -3.01 -13.75
C THR A 222 -4.63 -3.40 -12.71
N TYR A 223 -4.22 -4.21 -11.75
CA TYR A 223 -5.08 -4.74 -10.70
C TYR A 223 -4.78 -4.01 -9.40
N SER A 224 -5.83 -3.46 -8.76
CA SER A 224 -5.70 -2.91 -7.42
C SER A 224 -5.55 -4.00 -6.38
N LEU A 225 -4.71 -3.74 -5.39
CA LEU A 225 -4.44 -4.64 -4.28
C LEU A 225 -4.80 -3.98 -2.94
N LYS A 226 -5.24 -4.80 -1.98
CA LYS A 226 -5.48 -4.39 -0.60
C LYS A 226 -4.51 -5.12 0.34
N PRO A 227 -3.79 -4.43 1.23
CA PRO A 227 -2.89 -5.09 2.17
C PRO A 227 -3.68 -5.94 3.16
N ILE A 228 -3.22 -7.18 3.39
CA ILE A 228 -3.75 -8.10 4.41
C ILE A 228 -2.83 -8.07 5.63
N SER A 229 -1.55 -8.32 5.42
CA SER A 229 -0.57 -8.43 6.49
C SER A 229 0.86 -8.26 5.99
N ILE A 230 1.73 -7.83 6.90
CA ILE A 230 3.19 -7.89 6.72
C ILE A 230 3.73 -8.69 7.90
N THR A 231 4.58 -9.68 7.64
CA THR A 231 5.19 -10.46 8.71
C THR A 231 6.10 -9.57 9.56
N PRO A 232 6.03 -9.64 10.90
CA PRO A 232 6.88 -8.82 11.78
C PRO A 232 8.33 -9.34 11.85
N LYS A 233 8.60 -10.53 11.33
CA LYS A 233 9.91 -11.19 11.31
C LYS A 233 10.34 -11.45 9.86
N ALA A 234 11.59 -11.10 9.56
CA ALA A 234 12.20 -11.40 8.26
C ALA A 234 12.38 -12.91 8.08
N ASN A 235 12.24 -13.38 6.84
CA ASN A 235 12.52 -14.76 6.45
C ASN A 235 14.04 -15.04 6.39
N ALA A 236 14.42 -16.26 5.99
CA ALA A 236 15.82 -16.65 5.88
C ALA A 236 16.67 -15.77 4.94
N ASN A 237 16.05 -15.10 3.99
CA ASN A 237 16.68 -14.17 3.05
C ASN A 237 16.67 -12.71 3.56
N GLN A 238 16.35 -12.45 4.82
CA GLN A 238 16.25 -11.13 5.44
C GLN A 238 15.17 -10.22 4.80
N LEU A 239 14.12 -10.84 4.23
CA LEU A 239 13.01 -10.15 3.60
C LEU A 239 11.73 -10.31 4.44
N TYR A 240 10.90 -9.27 4.48
CA TYR A 240 9.60 -9.27 5.13
C TYR A 240 8.52 -9.65 4.12
N THR A 241 7.77 -10.71 4.41
CA THR A 241 6.71 -11.16 3.52
C THR A 241 5.46 -10.31 3.72
N MET A 242 4.98 -9.71 2.64
CA MET A 242 3.73 -8.96 2.61
C MET A 242 2.69 -9.71 1.77
N ARG A 243 1.48 -9.85 2.32
CA ARG A 243 0.34 -10.46 1.64
C ARG A 243 -0.68 -9.39 1.29
N LEU A 244 -1.13 -9.42 0.06
CA LEU A 244 -2.04 -8.47 -0.55
C LEU A 244 -3.19 -9.25 -1.19
N LYS A 245 -4.44 -8.81 -1.02
CA LYS A 245 -5.61 -9.39 -1.66
C LYS A 245 -5.92 -8.63 -2.95
N LEU A 246 -6.22 -9.33 -4.04
CA LEU A 246 -6.77 -8.68 -5.22
C LEU A 246 -8.10 -7.99 -4.87
N ALA A 247 -8.36 -6.83 -5.48
CA ALA A 247 -9.64 -6.18 -5.34
C ALA A 247 -10.75 -7.03 -5.97
N ASP A 248 -11.93 -6.99 -5.34
CA ASP A 248 -13.08 -7.75 -5.82
C ASP A 248 -13.47 -7.29 -7.23
N GLY A 249 -13.82 -8.24 -8.09
CA GLY A 249 -14.21 -7.95 -9.47
C GLY A 249 -13.07 -7.90 -10.49
N ALA A 250 -11.83 -8.22 -10.09
CA ALA A 250 -10.70 -8.35 -11.01
C ALA A 250 -11.02 -9.34 -12.14
N LYS A 251 -10.88 -8.91 -13.39
CA LYS A 251 -11.08 -9.72 -14.60
C LYS A 251 -10.01 -9.38 -15.63
N PRO A 252 -9.38 -10.39 -16.24
CA PRO A 252 -9.47 -11.82 -15.90
C PRO A 252 -8.87 -12.12 -14.53
N MET A 253 -9.38 -13.16 -13.83
CA MET A 253 -8.87 -13.57 -12.52
C MET A 253 -7.56 -14.35 -12.71
N PRO A 254 -6.42 -13.90 -12.13
CA PRO A 254 -5.17 -14.62 -12.25
C PRO A 254 -5.18 -15.92 -11.45
N SER A 255 -4.67 -17.00 -12.03
CA SER A 255 -4.55 -18.28 -11.35
C SER A 255 -3.40 -18.28 -10.33
N PRO A 256 -3.52 -19.02 -9.20
CA PRO A 256 -2.40 -19.24 -8.29
C PRO A 256 -1.18 -19.80 -9.02
N GLY A 257 0.01 -19.37 -8.61
CA GLY A 257 1.28 -19.78 -9.21
C GLY A 257 1.87 -18.77 -10.20
N ILE A 258 1.07 -17.84 -10.74
CA ILE A 258 1.51 -16.82 -11.71
C ILE A 258 2.37 -15.76 -10.99
N ASN A 259 3.44 -15.33 -11.66
CA ASN A 259 4.26 -14.22 -11.21
C ASN A 259 3.63 -12.88 -11.59
N THR A 260 3.89 -11.86 -10.80
CA THR A 260 3.38 -10.50 -11.00
C THR A 260 4.41 -9.48 -10.57
N MET A 261 4.30 -8.25 -11.09
CA MET A 261 5.05 -7.11 -10.60
C MET A 261 4.11 -6.22 -9.77
N VAL A 262 4.41 -6.08 -8.49
CA VAL A 262 3.64 -5.24 -7.56
C VAL A 262 4.29 -3.87 -7.46
N THR A 263 3.50 -2.84 -7.68
CA THR A 263 3.88 -1.43 -7.53
C THR A 263 3.24 -0.89 -6.24
N ILE A 264 4.06 -0.42 -5.34
CA ILE A 264 3.67 0.24 -4.09
C ILE A 264 3.97 1.72 -4.25
N ARG A 265 2.95 2.57 -4.09
CA ARG A 265 3.13 4.02 -4.02
C ARG A 265 3.15 4.46 -2.58
N TYR A 266 4.00 5.38 -2.25
CA TYR A 266 4.05 5.98 -0.93
C TYR A 266 4.33 7.47 -1.01
N THR A 267 3.86 8.20 -0.01
CA THR A 267 4.08 9.65 0.08
C THR A 267 5.29 9.89 0.97
N GLU A 268 6.32 10.51 0.43
CA GLU A 268 7.37 11.07 1.27
C GLU A 268 6.83 12.29 2.01
N VAL A 269 6.59 12.14 3.31
CA VAL A 269 6.19 13.26 4.17
C VAL A 269 7.20 13.39 5.29
N GLU A 270 8.28 14.12 5.01
CA GLU A 270 9.05 14.84 6.03
C GLU A 270 9.79 16.02 5.41
N GLY A 271 9.32 17.23 5.71
CA GLY A 271 9.98 18.48 5.36
C GLY A 271 9.15 19.38 4.44
N ALA A 272 9.71 20.57 4.14
CA ALA A 272 9.16 21.47 3.14
C ALA A 272 8.96 20.72 1.82
N PRO A 273 7.86 20.99 1.10
CA PRO A 273 7.58 20.32 -0.17
C PRO A 273 8.76 20.54 -1.13
N GLU A 274 9.23 19.46 -1.74
CA GLU A 274 10.16 19.57 -2.86
C GLU A 274 9.44 20.19 -4.04
N CYS A 275 10.05 21.19 -4.64
CA CYS A 275 9.49 21.95 -5.73
C CYS A 275 10.39 21.90 -6.97
N ILE A 276 9.77 21.80 -8.15
CA ILE A 276 10.48 21.93 -9.43
C ILE A 276 10.38 23.37 -9.88
N VAL A 277 11.54 23.97 -10.10
CA VAL A 277 11.68 25.33 -10.62
C VAL A 277 12.67 25.36 -11.78
N PRO A 278 12.57 26.31 -12.73
CA PRO A 278 13.59 26.48 -13.75
C PRO A 278 14.94 26.82 -13.11
N THR A 279 16.04 26.29 -13.63
CA THR A 279 17.39 26.65 -13.14
C THR A 279 17.69 28.15 -13.31
N SER A 280 17.07 28.79 -14.31
CA SER A 280 17.17 30.25 -14.54
C SER A 280 16.51 31.09 -13.44
N ALA A 281 15.62 30.52 -12.61
CA ALA A 281 15.00 31.18 -11.46
C ALA A 281 15.94 31.22 -10.24
N LEU A 282 17.02 30.45 -10.25
CA LEU A 282 17.94 30.32 -9.14
C LEU A 282 19.05 31.37 -9.24
N ARG A 283 19.32 32.07 -8.13
CA ARG A 283 20.43 33.01 -7.98
C ARG A 283 21.24 32.60 -6.76
N THR A 284 22.56 32.50 -6.96
CA THR A 284 23.48 32.25 -5.85
C THR A 284 24.09 33.54 -5.42
N GLU A 285 23.97 33.91 -4.15
CA GLU A 285 24.51 35.10 -3.53
C GLU A 285 25.08 34.78 -2.14
N GLY A 286 26.33 35.11 -1.90
CA GLY A 286 26.97 34.82 -0.61
C GLY A 286 26.99 33.33 -0.21
N GLY A 287 27.04 32.41 -1.18
CA GLY A 287 26.99 30.94 -0.93
C GLY A 287 25.60 30.38 -0.63
N LYS A 288 24.57 31.20 -0.69
CA LYS A 288 23.17 30.78 -0.54
C LYS A 288 22.45 30.85 -1.88
N THR A 289 21.60 29.88 -2.16
CA THR A 289 20.74 29.89 -3.35
C THR A 289 19.42 30.53 -2.97
N LEU A 290 18.99 31.50 -3.76
CA LEU A 290 17.76 32.26 -3.60
C LEU A 290 16.91 32.14 -4.87
N LEU A 291 15.59 32.18 -4.72
CA LEU A 291 14.64 32.45 -5.79
C LEU A 291 13.67 33.57 -5.35
N PHE A 292 12.94 34.13 -6.29
CA PHE A 292 11.97 35.21 -6.00
C PHE A 292 10.58 34.76 -6.36
N THR A 293 9.71 34.73 -5.34
CA THR A 293 8.27 34.45 -5.51
C THR A 293 7.53 35.74 -5.82
N TYR A 294 6.61 35.68 -6.79
CA TYR A 294 5.73 36.80 -7.14
C TYR A 294 4.54 36.84 -6.20
N GLN A 295 4.25 38.04 -5.64
CA GLN A 295 3.17 38.28 -4.72
C GLN A 295 1.99 38.97 -5.42
N ALA A 296 0.78 38.82 -4.88
CA ALA A 296 -0.45 39.37 -5.44
C ALA A 296 -0.43 40.90 -5.60
N GLU A 297 0.42 41.59 -4.85
CA GLU A 297 0.59 43.06 -4.90
C GLU A 297 1.53 43.52 -6.02
N GLY A 298 2.02 42.60 -6.87
CA GLY A 298 2.97 42.92 -7.93
C GLY A 298 4.42 43.06 -7.47
N THR A 299 4.74 42.66 -6.26
CA THR A 299 6.07 42.66 -5.68
C THR A 299 6.69 41.27 -5.69
N VAL A 300 7.99 41.18 -5.47
CA VAL A 300 8.72 39.90 -5.32
C VAL A 300 9.26 39.75 -3.92
N LYS A 301 9.19 38.51 -3.40
CA LYS A 301 9.74 38.11 -2.11
C LYS A 301 10.89 37.13 -2.32
N ALA A 302 12.02 37.36 -1.67
CA ALA A 302 13.15 36.45 -1.69
C ALA A 302 12.87 35.20 -0.85
N CYS A 303 13.08 34.05 -1.43
CA CYS A 303 12.91 32.74 -0.79
C CYS A 303 14.25 31.99 -0.84
N PRO A 304 14.92 31.74 0.30
CA PRO A 304 16.11 30.92 0.35
C PRO A 304 15.75 29.45 0.14
N VAL A 305 16.48 28.81 -0.77
CA VAL A 305 16.25 27.41 -1.14
C VAL A 305 17.54 26.61 -1.16
N GLU A 306 17.41 25.33 -0.88
CA GLU A 306 18.45 24.34 -1.08
C GLU A 306 18.19 23.60 -2.39
N THR A 307 19.20 23.53 -3.26
CA THR A 307 19.10 22.76 -4.51
C THR A 307 19.47 21.31 -4.24
N LEU A 308 18.50 20.41 -4.37
CA LEU A 308 18.69 18.99 -4.10
C LEU A 308 19.25 18.23 -5.33
N ARG A 309 18.73 18.54 -6.52
CA ARG A 309 19.18 17.91 -7.78
C ARG A 309 18.85 18.78 -9.00
N LEU A 310 19.63 18.64 -10.05
CA LEU A 310 19.36 19.24 -11.35
C LEU A 310 18.73 18.19 -12.28
N LEU A 311 17.72 18.60 -13.05
CA LEU A 311 17.04 17.76 -14.01
C LEU A 311 17.56 18.02 -15.43
N SER A 312 17.55 17.00 -16.29
CA SER A 312 18.05 17.08 -17.68
C SER A 312 17.26 18.05 -18.57
N ASN A 313 16.05 18.44 -18.16
CA ASN A 313 15.16 19.35 -18.89
C ASN A 313 15.36 20.84 -18.55
N GLY A 314 16.46 21.20 -17.90
CA GLY A 314 16.77 22.59 -17.51
C GLY A 314 16.06 23.07 -16.24
N ASN A 315 15.42 22.18 -15.48
CA ASN A 315 14.82 22.48 -14.19
C ASN A 315 15.70 22.00 -13.03
N ALA A 316 15.40 22.46 -11.84
CA ALA A 316 16.01 22.00 -10.60
C ALA A 316 14.94 21.61 -9.58
N VAL A 317 15.22 20.60 -8.79
CA VAL A 317 14.45 20.27 -7.59
C VAL A 317 15.05 21.04 -6.43
N VAL A 318 14.22 21.86 -5.79
CA VAL A 318 14.59 22.70 -4.67
C VAL A 318 13.69 22.50 -3.48
N LYS A 319 14.21 22.77 -2.30
CA LYS A 319 13.48 22.77 -1.03
C LYS A 319 13.63 24.11 -0.37
N ALA A 320 12.53 24.75 0.04
CA ALA A 320 12.61 25.99 0.78
C ALA A 320 13.16 25.75 2.19
N VAL A 321 14.06 26.62 2.64
CA VAL A 321 14.67 26.51 3.98
C VAL A 321 13.64 26.84 5.07
N ASP A 322 12.68 27.71 4.77
CA ASP A 322 11.69 28.25 5.71
C ASP A 322 10.24 27.85 5.39
N ASN A 323 10.02 26.83 4.55
CA ASN A 323 8.68 26.40 4.05
C ASN A 323 7.91 27.50 3.30
N SER A 324 8.55 28.55 2.83
CA SER A 324 7.91 29.70 2.15
C SER A 324 7.52 29.42 0.70
N LEU A 325 8.00 28.33 0.09
CA LEU A 325 7.70 27.94 -1.29
C LEU A 325 6.71 26.77 -1.32
N LYS A 326 5.65 26.90 -2.11
CA LYS A 326 4.62 25.88 -2.30
C LYS A 326 4.40 25.57 -3.78
N PRO A 327 4.04 24.35 -4.13
CA PRO A 327 3.53 24.05 -5.47
C PRO A 327 2.35 24.96 -5.82
N GLY A 328 2.36 25.53 -7.03
CA GLY A 328 1.38 26.51 -7.48
C GLY A 328 1.84 27.98 -7.38
N ASP A 329 2.85 28.28 -6.56
CA ASP A 329 3.43 29.62 -6.50
C ASP A 329 4.03 30.03 -7.84
N GLN A 330 4.08 31.33 -8.11
CA GLN A 330 4.76 31.89 -9.29
C GLN A 330 6.14 32.39 -8.91
N VAL A 331 7.15 31.99 -9.66
CA VAL A 331 8.55 32.41 -9.47
C VAL A 331 9.06 33.16 -10.68
N VAL A 332 9.97 34.11 -10.43
CA VAL A 332 10.66 34.83 -11.50
C VAL A 332 11.64 33.90 -12.19
N ALA A 333 11.36 33.56 -13.45
CA ALA A 333 12.19 32.65 -14.27
C ALA A 333 13.20 33.39 -15.15
N ALA A 334 12.94 34.66 -15.48
CA ALA A 334 13.93 35.54 -16.18
C ALA A 334 13.92 36.93 -15.58
N GLY A 335 15.09 37.57 -15.53
CA GLY A 335 15.32 38.87 -14.89
C GLY A 335 15.83 38.77 -13.44
N VAL A 336 16.09 37.58 -12.95
CA VAL A 336 16.43 37.29 -11.52
C VAL A 336 17.65 38.05 -11.01
N ARG A 337 18.63 38.41 -11.89
CA ARG A 337 19.84 39.11 -11.48
C ARG A 337 19.60 40.50 -10.91
N GLU A 338 18.56 41.17 -11.37
CA GLU A 338 18.20 42.54 -10.98
C GLU A 338 17.20 42.61 -9.83
N MET A 339 16.70 41.45 -9.39
CA MET A 339 15.67 41.38 -8.37
C MET A 339 16.21 41.69 -6.98
N LYS A 340 15.47 42.47 -6.24
CA LYS A 340 15.63 42.74 -4.81
C LYS A 340 14.28 42.48 -4.12
N GLU A 341 14.37 42.11 -2.87
CA GLU A 341 13.15 41.90 -2.07
C GLU A 341 12.27 43.16 -2.03
N GLY A 342 10.97 43.01 -2.27
CA GLY A 342 10.00 44.12 -2.24
C GLY A 342 9.89 44.94 -3.51
N ILE A 343 10.73 44.70 -4.55
CA ILE A 343 10.67 45.46 -5.81
C ILE A 343 9.35 45.13 -6.56
N HIS A 344 8.72 46.17 -7.12
CA HIS A 344 7.59 45.99 -8.04
C HIS A 344 8.07 45.47 -9.40
N VAL A 345 7.38 44.46 -9.92
CA VAL A 345 7.70 43.85 -11.23
C VAL A 345 6.45 43.77 -12.09
N LYS A 346 6.62 43.81 -13.40
CA LYS A 346 5.56 43.63 -14.37
C LYS A 346 5.74 42.27 -15.06
N PRO A 347 4.74 41.36 -14.95
CA PRO A 347 4.78 40.10 -15.66
C PRO A 347 4.81 40.30 -17.18
N MET A 348 5.71 39.61 -17.85
CA MET A 348 5.67 39.53 -19.32
C MET A 348 4.44 38.71 -19.74
N PRO A 349 3.75 39.10 -20.83
CA PRO A 349 2.67 38.28 -21.38
C PRO A 349 3.27 36.90 -21.75
N GLN A 350 2.54 35.84 -21.39
CA GLN A 350 2.93 34.49 -21.81
C GLN A 350 2.86 34.42 -23.33
N THR A 351 3.96 34.08 -23.99
CA THR A 351 3.96 33.77 -25.42
C THR A 351 3.14 32.51 -25.63
N SER A 352 2.04 32.61 -26.38
CA SER A 352 1.26 31.45 -26.79
C SER A 352 2.15 30.52 -27.60
N GLU A 353 1.96 29.19 -27.46
CA GLU A 353 2.71 28.15 -28.20
C GLU A 353 2.59 28.25 -29.73
N THR A 354 1.73 29.13 -30.24
CA THR A 354 1.49 29.37 -31.67
C THR A 354 2.45 30.37 -32.31
N ASN A 355 3.34 31.02 -31.57
CA ASN A 355 4.31 31.95 -32.13
C ASN A 355 5.71 31.32 -32.27
N VAL A 356 5.79 30.24 -33.01
CA VAL A 356 7.04 29.63 -33.47
C VAL A 356 7.49 30.42 -34.70
N GLY A 357 8.39 31.37 -34.51
CA GLY A 357 9.14 32.00 -35.58
C GLY A 357 8.43 33.14 -36.32
N GLY A 358 8.51 34.37 -35.77
CA GLY A 358 8.46 35.58 -36.55
C GLY A 358 9.68 35.65 -37.44
N LEU A 359 9.58 35.06 -38.61
CA LEU A 359 10.37 35.35 -39.79
C LEU A 359 9.39 35.67 -40.90
N LEU A 360 9.12 36.93 -41.06
CA LEU A 360 8.96 37.64 -42.32
C LEU A 360 9.71 38.94 -42.24
#